data_58d999f78627b96578a23ab6457b3656
#
_entry.id   58d999f78627b96578a23ab6457b3656
#
_cell.length_a   1.000
_cell.length_b   1.000
_cell.length_c   1.000
_cell.angle_alpha   90.00
_cell.angle_beta   90.00
_cell.angle_gamma   90.00
#
_symmetry.space_group_name_H-M   'P 1'
#
loop_
_entity.id
_entity.type
_entity.pdbx_description
1 polymer ?
#
loop_
_entity_poly.entity_id
_entity_poly.type
_entity_poly.pdbx_seq_one_letter_code
_entity_poly.pdbx_strand_id
1 'polypeptide(L)'
;MKRQKQIDESKEMIAEAFVRLMRDHDYDKLTLTQIAEAAGVNRMTIYRHFKNKERIILYRAHKTLEEQAARAASEGKLPREFLHQRLEWLCALPQLPVLMQSRELEELLDNFQVAAHRSSLEQIFGQRFDENPQLFHFYFGGVNRIVKEWLLGECREPSPEITESIVSLTRAFARAVRDI
;
A
#
# COMPACT_ATOMS: atom_id res chain seq x y z
N MET A 1 13.53 15.77 16.70
CA MET A 1 13.73 14.30 16.74
C MET A 1 12.91 13.56 17.80
N LYS A 2 13.01 13.85 19.12
CA LYS A 2 12.23 13.15 20.18
C LYS A 2 10.69 13.14 19.97
N ARG A 3 10.09 14.28 19.61
CA ARG A 3 8.62 14.40 19.45
C ARG A 3 8.08 13.57 18.29
N GLN A 4 8.78 13.51 17.16
CA GLN A 4 8.37 12.71 16.02
C GLN A 4 8.41 11.22 16.36
N LYS A 5 9.47 10.75 17.01
CA LYS A 5 9.58 9.36 17.46
C LYS A 5 8.42 8.95 18.39
N GLN A 6 8.03 9.81 19.35
CA GLN A 6 6.89 9.55 20.24
C GLN A 6 5.55 9.49 19.46
N ILE A 7 5.39 10.32 18.42
CA ILE A 7 4.22 10.29 17.55
C ILE A 7 4.15 8.94 16.81
N ASP A 8 5.25 8.50 16.23
CA ASP A 8 5.34 7.26 15.47
C ASP A 8 5.13 6.03 16.38
N GLU A 9 5.73 6.03 17.57
CA GLU A 9 5.50 5.00 18.60
C GLU A 9 4.01 4.91 19.00
N SER A 10 3.36 6.05 19.23
CA SER A 10 1.94 6.07 19.58
C SER A 10 1.05 5.55 18.45
N LYS A 11 1.36 5.89 17.20
CA LYS A 11 0.63 5.37 16.03
C LYS A 11 0.78 3.86 15.89
N GLU A 12 1.99 3.34 16.10
CA GLU A 12 2.27 1.91 16.02
C GLU A 12 1.51 1.14 17.11
N MET A 13 1.57 1.59 18.36
CA MET A 13 0.80 0.99 19.47
C MET A 13 -0.71 0.92 19.17
N ILE A 14 -1.28 1.99 18.59
CA ILE A 14 -2.68 2.05 18.20
C ILE A 14 -2.98 1.05 17.08
N ALA A 15 -2.13 0.99 16.05
CA ALA A 15 -2.32 0.09 14.91
C ALA A 15 -2.21 -1.38 15.33
N GLU A 16 -1.24 -1.74 16.17
CA GLU A 16 -1.10 -3.09 16.71
C GLU A 16 -2.30 -3.50 17.59
N ALA A 17 -2.76 -2.61 18.45
CA ALA A 17 -3.93 -2.86 19.28
C ALA A 17 -5.18 -3.10 18.43
N PHE A 18 -5.36 -2.31 17.38
CA PHE A 18 -6.46 -2.46 16.43
C PHE A 18 -6.41 -3.81 15.72
N VAL A 19 -5.25 -4.23 15.21
CA VAL A 19 -5.08 -5.54 14.56
C VAL A 19 -5.39 -6.69 15.52
N ARG A 20 -4.99 -6.58 16.80
CA ARG A 20 -5.35 -7.59 17.82
C ARG A 20 -6.87 -7.67 18.04
N LEU A 21 -7.52 -6.51 18.22
CA LEU A 21 -8.97 -6.45 18.45
C LEU A 21 -9.77 -7.03 17.29
N MET A 22 -9.33 -6.82 16.04
CA MET A 22 -10.01 -7.34 14.84
C MET A 22 -9.97 -8.88 14.73
N ARG A 23 -9.16 -9.58 15.52
CA ARG A 23 -9.18 -11.04 15.56
C ARG A 23 -10.39 -11.60 16.30
N ASP A 24 -10.84 -10.86 17.32
CA ASP A 24 -11.84 -11.33 18.26
C ASP A 24 -13.15 -10.52 18.21
N HIS A 25 -13.15 -9.41 17.46
CA HIS A 25 -14.27 -8.49 17.39
C HIS A 25 -14.61 -8.15 15.94
N ASP A 26 -15.90 -7.97 15.70
CA ASP A 26 -16.42 -7.46 14.46
C ASP A 26 -15.94 -6.02 14.23
N TYR A 27 -15.40 -5.73 13.04
CA TYR A 27 -14.89 -4.42 12.65
C TYR A 27 -15.92 -3.30 12.91
N ASP A 28 -17.19 -3.52 12.53
CA ASP A 28 -18.23 -2.50 12.65
C ASP A 28 -18.54 -2.11 14.11
N LYS A 29 -18.36 -3.02 15.03
CA LYS A 29 -18.60 -2.83 16.46
C LYS A 29 -17.44 -2.16 17.20
N LEU A 30 -16.24 -2.14 16.60
CA LEU A 30 -15.07 -1.52 17.22
C LEU A 30 -15.16 0.01 17.16
N THR A 31 -14.90 0.64 18.28
CA THR A 31 -14.83 2.11 18.42
C THR A 31 -13.38 2.56 18.60
N LEU A 32 -13.08 3.80 18.20
CA LEU A 32 -11.77 4.41 18.45
C LEU A 32 -11.42 4.45 19.96
N THR A 33 -12.42 4.56 20.81
CA THR A 33 -12.21 4.55 22.27
C THR A 33 -11.72 3.19 22.77
N GLN A 34 -12.35 2.09 22.35
CA GLN A 34 -11.90 0.74 22.68
C GLN A 34 -10.48 0.46 22.15
N ILE A 35 -10.17 0.93 20.94
CA ILE A 35 -8.84 0.81 20.37
C ILE A 35 -7.81 1.59 21.21
N ALA A 36 -8.14 2.81 21.66
CA ALA A 36 -7.26 3.61 22.51
C ALA A 36 -6.97 2.93 23.86
N GLU A 37 -8.01 2.37 24.49
CA GLU A 37 -7.89 1.61 25.74
C GLU A 37 -6.99 0.37 25.55
N ALA A 38 -7.21 -0.40 24.50
CA ALA A 38 -6.41 -1.59 24.18
C ALA A 38 -4.95 -1.24 23.82
N ALA A 39 -4.70 -0.04 23.28
CA ALA A 39 -3.38 0.49 22.98
C ALA A 39 -2.67 1.11 24.20
N GLY A 40 -3.38 1.30 25.32
CA GLY A 40 -2.84 1.99 26.50
C GLY A 40 -2.58 3.49 26.27
N VAL A 41 -3.30 4.10 25.31
CA VAL A 41 -3.16 5.53 25.02
C VAL A 41 -4.39 6.32 25.45
N ASN A 42 -4.19 7.62 25.72
CA ASN A 42 -5.33 8.49 26.01
C ASN A 42 -6.25 8.65 24.79
N ARG A 43 -7.56 8.72 25.03
CA ARG A 43 -8.58 8.95 23.99
C ARG A 43 -8.25 10.14 23.09
N MET A 44 -7.74 11.24 23.64
CA MET A 44 -7.34 12.40 22.84
C MET A 44 -6.17 12.11 21.92
N THR A 45 -5.31 11.16 22.29
CA THR A 45 -4.15 10.75 21.47
C THR A 45 -4.60 10.04 20.20
N ILE A 46 -5.55 9.10 20.29
CA ILE A 46 -6.04 8.41 19.09
C ILE A 46 -6.75 9.38 18.15
N TYR A 47 -7.62 10.26 18.65
CA TYR A 47 -8.32 11.24 17.81
C TYR A 47 -7.37 12.28 17.17
N ARG A 48 -6.24 12.55 17.79
CA ARG A 48 -5.20 13.41 17.22
C ARG A 48 -4.47 12.74 16.06
N HIS A 49 -4.29 11.42 16.10
CA HIS A 49 -3.53 10.68 15.09
C HIS A 49 -4.40 10.11 13.98
N PHE A 50 -5.60 9.67 14.31
CA PHE A 50 -6.51 8.98 13.39
C PHE A 50 -7.92 9.54 13.47
N LYS A 51 -8.45 9.96 12.33
CA LYS A 51 -9.82 10.50 12.25
C LYS A 51 -10.88 9.40 12.31
N ASN A 52 -10.56 8.21 11.80
CA ASN A 52 -11.43 7.05 11.69
C ASN A 52 -10.61 5.75 11.72
N LYS A 53 -11.28 4.60 11.75
CA LYS A 53 -10.66 3.26 11.77
C LYS A 53 -9.94 2.96 10.47
N GLU A 54 -10.47 3.39 9.34
CA GLU A 54 -9.91 3.22 8.01
C GLU A 54 -8.51 3.82 7.92
N ARG A 55 -8.28 4.96 8.57
CA ARG A 55 -6.95 5.58 8.67
C ARG A 55 -5.93 4.74 9.47
N ILE A 56 -6.38 3.96 10.42
CA ILE A 56 -5.51 3.01 11.15
C ILE A 56 -5.13 1.85 10.23
N ILE A 57 -6.11 1.32 9.46
CA ILE A 57 -5.86 0.27 8.47
C ILE A 57 -4.85 0.77 7.42
N LEU A 58 -5.09 1.94 6.87
CA LEU A 58 -4.21 2.56 5.88
C LEU A 58 -2.78 2.74 6.41
N TYR A 59 -2.64 3.25 7.63
CA TYR A 59 -1.33 3.41 8.27
C TYR A 59 -0.61 2.06 8.40
N ARG A 60 -1.29 1.01 8.86
CA ARG A 60 -0.71 -0.33 9.00
C ARG A 60 -0.35 -0.93 7.63
N ALA A 61 -1.21 -0.75 6.64
CA ALA A 61 -0.96 -1.18 5.28
C ALA A 61 0.30 -0.51 4.70
N HIS A 62 0.45 0.81 4.85
CA HIS A 62 1.65 1.53 4.42
C HIS A 62 2.92 1.02 5.10
N LYS A 63 2.88 0.82 6.41
CA LYS A 63 4.02 0.26 7.15
C LYS A 63 4.42 -1.12 6.64
N THR A 64 3.46 -2.00 6.45
CA THR A 64 3.72 -3.34 5.89
C THR A 64 4.34 -3.25 4.49
N LEU A 65 3.83 -2.35 3.64
CA LEU A 65 4.38 -2.14 2.29
C LEU A 65 5.81 -1.58 2.32
N GLU A 66 6.11 -0.64 3.21
CA GLU A 66 7.47 -0.11 3.42
C GLU A 66 8.44 -1.22 3.88
N GLU A 67 8.03 -2.02 4.85
CA GLU A 67 8.82 -3.16 5.38
C GLU A 67 9.09 -4.21 4.29
N GLN A 68 8.07 -4.56 3.49
CA GLN A 68 8.22 -5.48 2.36
C GLN A 68 9.17 -4.91 1.31
N ALA A 69 9.07 -3.62 1.01
CA ALA A 69 9.92 -2.94 0.05
C ALA A 69 11.39 -2.94 0.49
N ALA A 70 11.65 -2.61 1.77
CA ALA A 70 12.99 -2.62 2.34
C ALA A 70 13.60 -4.04 2.31
N ARG A 71 12.80 -5.07 2.64
CA ARG A 71 13.22 -6.47 2.58
C ARG A 71 13.55 -6.90 1.15
N ALA A 72 12.67 -6.62 0.19
CA ALA A 72 12.88 -6.96 -1.21
C ALA A 72 14.15 -6.32 -1.78
N ALA A 73 14.41 -5.06 -1.42
CA ALA A 73 15.64 -4.36 -1.81
C ALA A 73 16.89 -5.03 -1.21
N SER A 74 16.86 -5.45 0.06
CA SER A 74 17.97 -6.13 0.72
C SER A 74 18.21 -7.54 0.18
N GLU A 75 17.17 -8.24 -0.29
CA GLU A 75 17.22 -9.59 -0.86
C GLU A 75 17.52 -9.58 -2.36
N GLY A 76 17.63 -8.41 -3.00
CA GLY A 76 17.87 -8.26 -4.44
C GLY A 76 16.75 -8.84 -5.31
N LYS A 77 15.52 -8.87 -4.80
CA LYS A 77 14.37 -9.41 -5.55
C LYS A 77 14.09 -8.62 -6.81
N LEU A 78 13.77 -9.35 -7.87
CA LEU A 78 13.36 -8.75 -9.14
C LEU A 78 12.03 -7.98 -8.98
N PRO A 79 11.83 -6.89 -9.73
CA PRO A 79 10.59 -6.10 -9.67
C PRO A 79 9.32 -6.94 -9.88
N ARG A 80 9.38 -7.98 -10.71
CA ARG A 80 8.28 -8.92 -10.97
C ARG A 80 7.88 -9.72 -9.72
N GLU A 81 8.86 -10.31 -9.02
CA GLU A 81 8.59 -11.11 -7.81
C GLU A 81 8.03 -10.24 -6.68
N PHE A 82 8.54 -9.03 -6.56
CA PHE A 82 8.03 -8.08 -5.60
C PHE A 82 6.59 -7.63 -5.93
N LEU A 83 6.30 -7.32 -7.19
CA LEU A 83 4.94 -6.96 -7.62
C LEU A 83 3.97 -8.10 -7.30
N HIS A 84 4.34 -9.34 -7.63
CA HIS A 84 3.52 -10.51 -7.34
C HIS A 84 3.20 -10.65 -5.85
N GLN A 85 4.22 -10.59 -4.99
CA GLN A 85 4.04 -10.67 -3.53
C GLN A 85 3.15 -9.55 -2.98
N ARG A 86 3.25 -8.34 -3.54
CA ARG A 86 2.39 -7.21 -3.15
C ARG A 86 0.95 -7.42 -3.56
N LEU A 87 0.70 -7.93 -4.76
CA LEU A 87 -0.65 -8.25 -5.23
C LEU A 87 -1.29 -9.35 -4.38
N GLU A 88 -0.55 -10.43 -4.09
CA GLU A 88 -1.02 -11.47 -3.17
C GLU A 88 -1.35 -10.91 -1.79
N TRP A 89 -0.48 -10.07 -1.25
CA TRP A 89 -0.72 -9.45 0.05
C TRP A 89 -1.96 -8.55 0.04
N LEU A 90 -2.18 -7.76 -1.01
CA LEU A 90 -3.38 -6.92 -1.14
C LEU A 90 -4.66 -7.77 -1.15
N CYS A 91 -4.70 -8.84 -1.94
CA CYS A 91 -5.84 -9.75 -1.99
C CYS A 91 -6.11 -10.45 -0.66
N ALA A 92 -5.05 -10.78 0.07
CA ALA A 92 -5.13 -11.43 1.37
C ALA A 92 -5.44 -10.47 2.53
N LEU A 93 -5.53 -9.15 2.26
CA LEU A 93 -5.79 -8.16 3.30
C LEU A 93 -7.23 -8.29 3.82
N PRO A 94 -7.46 -8.73 5.09
CA PRO A 94 -8.81 -8.97 5.61
C PRO A 94 -9.70 -7.72 5.60
N GLN A 95 -9.09 -6.52 5.62
CA GLN A 95 -9.78 -5.24 5.64
C GLN A 95 -10.00 -4.65 4.23
N LEU A 96 -9.61 -5.36 3.19
CA LEU A 96 -9.78 -4.90 1.82
C LEU A 96 -11.24 -4.52 1.49
N PRO A 97 -12.28 -5.30 1.86
CA PRO A 97 -13.66 -4.93 1.58
C PRO A 97 -14.09 -3.59 2.19
N VAL A 98 -13.54 -3.24 3.36
CA VAL A 98 -13.78 -1.94 4.02
C VAL A 98 -13.08 -0.82 3.27
N LEU A 99 -11.82 -1.02 2.91
CA LEU A 99 -11.04 -0.03 2.15
C LEU A 99 -11.61 0.22 0.77
N MET A 100 -12.15 -0.80 0.10
CA MET A 100 -12.77 -0.68 -1.23
C MET A 100 -13.99 0.27 -1.25
N GLN A 101 -14.67 0.45 -0.12
CA GLN A 101 -15.81 1.36 0.04
C GLN A 101 -15.38 2.75 0.51
N SER A 102 -14.10 2.97 0.73
CA SER A 102 -13.56 4.19 1.31
C SER A 102 -12.62 4.92 0.35
N ARG A 103 -12.38 6.22 0.63
CA ARG A 103 -11.37 7.00 -0.09
C ARG A 103 -9.95 6.54 0.20
N GLU A 104 -9.77 5.82 1.29
CA GLU A 104 -8.48 5.29 1.73
C GLU A 104 -7.90 4.27 0.76
N LEU A 105 -8.73 3.62 -0.07
CA LEU A 105 -8.25 2.73 -1.13
C LEU A 105 -7.39 3.49 -2.16
N GLU A 106 -7.83 4.65 -2.62
CA GLU A 106 -7.04 5.46 -3.57
C GLU A 106 -5.68 5.82 -2.97
N GLU A 107 -5.67 6.30 -1.72
CA GLU A 107 -4.43 6.64 -1.02
C GLU A 107 -3.52 5.40 -0.82
N LEU A 108 -4.11 4.22 -0.55
CA LEU A 108 -3.34 2.97 -0.46
C LEU A 108 -2.69 2.62 -1.81
N LEU A 109 -3.43 2.72 -2.91
CA LEU A 109 -2.93 2.43 -4.24
C LEU A 109 -1.86 3.44 -4.69
N ASP A 110 -2.03 4.72 -4.39
CA ASP A 110 -1.03 5.74 -4.67
C ASP A 110 0.29 5.45 -3.94
N ASN A 111 0.22 5.01 -2.69
CA ASN A 111 1.39 4.62 -1.90
C ASN A 111 1.93 3.22 -2.21
N PHE A 112 1.12 2.34 -2.83
CA PHE A 112 1.54 1.01 -3.26
C PHE A 112 2.75 1.05 -4.20
N GLN A 113 2.93 2.16 -4.91
CA GLN A 113 3.93 2.32 -5.97
C GLN A 113 5.22 3.00 -5.52
N VAL A 114 5.31 3.36 -4.22
CA VAL A 114 6.39 4.23 -3.74
C VAL A 114 7.75 3.53 -3.70
N ALA A 115 8.72 4.34 -4.06
CA ALA A 115 10.16 4.37 -3.75
C ALA A 115 10.99 3.11 -4.02
N ALA A 116 10.63 1.92 -3.53
CA ALA A 116 11.55 0.76 -3.53
C ALA A 116 11.91 0.24 -4.94
N HIS A 117 11.06 0.48 -5.94
CA HIS A 117 11.30 0.05 -7.33
C HIS A 117 11.38 1.21 -8.32
N ARG A 118 11.30 2.45 -7.85
CA ARG A 118 11.41 3.62 -8.72
C ARG A 118 12.68 3.56 -9.56
N SER A 119 13.83 3.33 -8.95
CA SER A 119 15.13 3.22 -9.65
C SER A 119 15.16 2.06 -10.65
N SER A 120 14.56 0.92 -10.32
CA SER A 120 14.47 -0.23 -11.24
C SER A 120 13.55 0.08 -12.43
N LEU A 121 12.44 0.77 -12.20
CA LEU A 121 11.55 1.21 -13.28
C LEU A 121 12.21 2.28 -14.13
N GLU A 122 12.90 3.25 -13.55
CA GLU A 122 13.67 4.26 -14.30
C GLU A 122 14.73 3.60 -15.19
N GLN A 123 15.39 2.52 -14.74
CA GLN A 123 16.28 1.73 -15.59
C GLN A 123 15.54 1.04 -16.76
N ILE A 124 14.35 0.46 -16.48
CA ILE A 124 13.53 -0.18 -17.51
C ILE A 124 13.07 0.86 -18.55
N PHE A 125 12.66 2.04 -18.14
CA PHE A 125 12.23 3.13 -19.02
C PHE A 125 13.40 3.85 -19.72
N GLY A 126 14.61 3.78 -19.14
CA GLY A 126 15.78 4.53 -19.60
C GLY A 126 15.67 6.04 -19.35
N GLN A 127 14.77 6.46 -18.46
CA GLN A 127 14.48 7.86 -18.14
C GLN A 127 14.23 8.00 -16.63
N ARG A 128 14.59 9.17 -16.08
CA ARG A 128 14.25 9.52 -14.70
C ARG A 128 12.85 10.10 -14.63
N PHE A 129 12.08 9.65 -13.67
CA PHE A 129 10.70 10.15 -13.48
C PHE A 129 10.66 11.61 -13.00
N ASP A 130 11.73 12.09 -12.34
CA ASP A 130 11.82 13.51 -11.96
C ASP A 130 12.01 14.42 -13.18
N GLU A 131 12.63 13.91 -14.24
CA GLU A 131 12.82 14.63 -15.49
C GLU A 131 11.60 14.55 -16.40
N ASN A 132 10.77 13.52 -16.23
CA ASN A 132 9.53 13.34 -16.99
C ASN A 132 8.35 12.93 -16.05
N PRO A 133 7.79 13.89 -15.31
CA PRO A 133 6.70 13.59 -14.36
C PRO A 133 5.41 13.11 -15.06
N GLN A 134 5.16 13.49 -16.33
CA GLN A 134 4.01 13.01 -17.10
C GLN A 134 4.12 11.52 -17.39
N LEU A 135 5.31 11.00 -17.68
CA LEU A 135 5.58 9.57 -17.84
C LEU A 135 5.25 8.81 -16.55
N PHE A 136 5.68 9.35 -15.40
CA PHE A 136 5.35 8.80 -14.09
C PHE A 136 3.84 8.71 -13.88
N HIS A 137 3.12 9.82 -14.04
CA HIS A 137 1.68 9.88 -13.81
C HIS A 137 0.90 8.96 -14.75
N PHE A 138 1.26 8.91 -16.02
CA PHE A 138 0.62 8.05 -17.02
C PHE A 138 0.82 6.57 -16.68
N TYR A 139 2.06 6.16 -16.43
CA TYR A 139 2.39 4.78 -16.13
C TYR A 139 1.72 4.32 -14.83
N PHE A 140 1.90 5.06 -13.76
CA PHE A 140 1.37 4.69 -12.47
C PHE A 140 -0.14 4.81 -12.40
N GLY A 141 -0.74 5.80 -13.04
CA GLY A 141 -2.19 5.90 -13.16
C GLY A 141 -2.80 4.67 -13.85
N GLY A 142 -2.16 4.18 -14.91
CA GLY A 142 -2.56 2.96 -15.59
C GLY A 142 -2.43 1.72 -14.71
N VAL A 143 -1.30 1.54 -14.05
CA VAL A 143 -1.10 0.39 -13.13
C VAL A 143 -2.08 0.44 -11.96
N ASN A 144 -2.28 1.61 -11.32
CA ASN A 144 -3.27 1.78 -10.26
C ASN A 144 -4.67 1.40 -10.73
N ARG A 145 -5.05 1.80 -11.93
CA ARG A 145 -6.36 1.45 -12.49
C ARG A 145 -6.52 -0.05 -12.67
N ILE A 146 -5.52 -0.74 -13.21
CA ILE A 146 -5.54 -2.20 -13.37
C ILE A 146 -5.69 -2.88 -12.01
N VAL A 147 -4.88 -2.52 -11.03
CA VAL A 147 -4.92 -3.10 -9.69
C VAL A 147 -6.26 -2.82 -9.02
N LYS A 148 -6.79 -1.60 -9.13
CA LYS A 148 -8.09 -1.23 -8.58
C LYS A 148 -9.23 -2.06 -9.17
N GLU A 149 -9.30 -2.18 -10.49
CA GLU A 149 -10.35 -2.99 -11.16
C GLU A 149 -10.25 -4.46 -10.76
N TRP A 150 -9.04 -4.99 -10.65
CA TRP A 150 -8.81 -6.36 -10.20
C TRP A 150 -9.28 -6.58 -8.75
N LEU A 151 -8.99 -5.65 -7.84
CA LEU A 151 -9.47 -5.69 -6.46
C LEU A 151 -11.00 -5.60 -6.40
N LEU A 152 -11.60 -4.67 -7.16
CA LEU A 152 -13.06 -4.52 -7.28
C LEU A 152 -13.74 -5.77 -7.87
N GLY A 153 -13.02 -6.51 -8.72
CA GLY A 153 -13.41 -7.82 -9.21
C GLY A 153 -13.20 -8.97 -8.22
N GLU A 154 -12.95 -8.68 -6.93
CA GLU A 154 -12.72 -9.65 -5.86
C GLU A 154 -11.54 -10.59 -6.14
N CYS A 155 -10.49 -10.07 -6.78
CA CYS A 155 -9.28 -10.83 -7.16
C CYS A 155 -9.60 -12.15 -7.91
N ARG A 156 -10.63 -12.18 -8.76
CA ARG A 156 -11.05 -13.41 -9.48
C ARG A 156 -9.97 -13.95 -10.40
N GLU A 157 -9.23 -13.04 -11.05
CA GLU A 157 -8.08 -13.42 -11.84
C GLU A 157 -6.90 -13.72 -10.91
N PRO A 158 -6.17 -14.84 -11.08
CA PRO A 158 -5.05 -15.20 -10.22
C PRO A 158 -3.96 -14.12 -10.21
N SER A 159 -3.37 -13.85 -9.05
CA SER A 159 -2.32 -12.83 -8.89
C SER A 159 -1.12 -13.01 -9.84
N PRO A 160 -0.69 -14.24 -10.22
CA PRO A 160 0.34 -14.42 -11.24
C PRO A 160 -0.04 -13.85 -12.60
N GLU A 161 -1.30 -14.00 -13.02
CA GLU A 161 -1.79 -13.53 -14.33
C GLU A 161 -1.82 -12.02 -14.41
N ILE A 162 -2.35 -11.35 -13.38
CA ILE A 162 -2.30 -9.89 -13.25
C ILE A 162 -0.85 -9.39 -13.21
N THR A 163 0.04 -10.09 -12.50
CA THR A 163 1.46 -9.76 -12.46
C THR A 163 2.07 -9.77 -13.87
N GLU A 164 1.85 -10.84 -14.63
CA GLU A 164 2.38 -10.97 -15.99
C GLU A 164 1.79 -9.92 -16.94
N SER A 165 0.50 -9.61 -16.79
CA SER A 165 -0.16 -8.56 -17.57
C SER A 165 0.51 -7.20 -17.33
N ILE A 166 0.71 -6.81 -16.05
CA ILE A 166 1.37 -5.56 -15.70
C ILE A 166 2.82 -5.54 -16.20
N VAL A 167 3.58 -6.61 -15.99
CA VAL A 167 4.99 -6.71 -16.44
C VAL A 167 5.10 -6.61 -17.96
N SER A 168 4.23 -7.28 -18.69
CA SER A 168 4.20 -7.25 -20.17
C SER A 168 3.87 -5.86 -20.69
N LEU A 169 2.85 -5.20 -20.13
CA LEU A 169 2.49 -3.83 -20.46
C LEU A 169 3.62 -2.84 -20.12
N THR A 170 4.26 -3.02 -18.96
CA THR A 170 5.42 -2.20 -18.56
C THR A 170 6.53 -2.26 -19.60
N ARG A 171 6.89 -3.48 -20.03
CA ARG A 171 7.94 -3.69 -21.03
C ARG A 171 7.57 -3.11 -22.39
N ALA A 172 6.34 -3.31 -22.84
CA ALA A 172 5.85 -2.78 -24.10
C ALA A 172 5.86 -1.25 -24.11
N PHE A 173 5.34 -0.65 -23.04
CA PHE A 173 5.30 0.79 -22.87
C PHE A 173 6.71 1.41 -22.77
N ALA A 174 7.62 0.80 -22.01
CA ALA A 174 8.99 1.25 -21.90
C ALA A 174 9.76 1.23 -23.24
N ARG A 175 9.49 0.24 -24.12
CA ARG A 175 10.03 0.21 -25.49
C ARG A 175 9.51 1.40 -26.31
N ALA A 176 8.18 1.58 -26.31
CA ALA A 176 7.57 2.67 -27.07
C ALA A 176 8.07 4.07 -26.64
N VAL A 177 8.32 4.27 -25.34
CA VAL A 177 8.82 5.54 -24.79
C VAL A 177 10.29 5.80 -25.19
N ARG A 178 11.12 4.75 -25.35
CA ARG A 178 12.52 4.91 -25.75
C ARG A 178 12.69 5.23 -27.24
N ASP A 179 11.68 4.89 -28.05
CA ASP A 179 11.70 5.10 -29.50
C ASP A 179 11.18 6.49 -29.89
N ILE A 180 10.78 7.34 -28.91
CA ILE A 180 10.34 8.73 -29.07
C ILE A 180 11.48 9.69 -28.72
#